data_df477fdf2d5c5e059bb324ee19fba380
#
_entry.id   df477fdf2d5c5e059bb324ee19fba380
#
_cell.length_a   1.000
_cell.length_b   1.000
_cell.length_c   1.000
_cell.angle_alpha   90.00
_cell.angle_beta   90.00
_cell.angle_gamma   90.00
#
_symmetry.space_group_name_H-M   'P 1'
#
loop_
_entity.id
_entity.type
_entity.pdbx_description
1 polymer ?
#
loop_
_entity_poly.entity_id
_entity_poly.type
_entity_poly.pdbx_seq_one_letter_code
_entity_poly.pdbx_strand_id
1 'polypeptide(L)'
;ALKCFEEMLSKGFSPNVATFLCGMKACGSVRAIGKGQSLHAAIIKQGILMEQPVGSSLVDMYAKCGFLVEACNVFDQLPMRDDVSFNALMWGYAERGKSIEALKCMEQMSLEGIVPDGVTFSSILKACGTVGDIQQGQEIHSEVVKRSLERDVFVGGNLVDLYVKCGLHKEAH
;
A
#
# COMPACT_ATOMS: atom_id res chain seq x y z
N ALA A 1 19.34 8.36 -3.71
CA ALA A 1 19.13 6.93 -3.94
C ALA A 1 19.13 6.59 -5.44
N LEU A 2 18.19 7.16 -6.27
CA LEU A 2 18.10 6.81 -7.70
C LEU A 2 19.35 7.16 -8.49
N LYS A 3 19.95 8.32 -8.26
CA LYS A 3 21.21 8.72 -8.90
C LYS A 3 22.35 7.76 -8.56
N CYS A 4 22.47 7.36 -7.30
CA CYS A 4 23.49 6.39 -6.87
C CYS A 4 23.26 5.01 -7.53
N PHE A 5 22.01 4.60 -7.71
CA PHE A 5 21.64 3.38 -8.40
C PHE A 5 22.10 3.41 -9.88
N GLU A 6 21.84 4.51 -10.58
CA GLU A 6 22.28 4.71 -11.96
C GLU A 6 23.81 4.74 -12.10
N GLU A 7 24.49 5.42 -11.19
CA GLU A 7 25.96 5.46 -11.15
C GLU A 7 26.56 4.08 -10.88
N MET A 8 25.92 3.27 -10.03
CA MET A 8 26.34 1.91 -9.76
C MET A 8 26.24 1.04 -11.03
N LEU A 9 25.10 1.12 -11.73
CA LEU A 9 24.91 0.39 -12.99
C LEU A 9 25.90 0.85 -14.08
N SER A 10 26.14 2.17 -14.20
CA SER A 10 27.08 2.73 -15.18
C SER A 10 28.53 2.29 -14.95
N LYS A 11 28.88 1.98 -13.70
CA LYS A 11 30.20 1.45 -13.31
C LYS A 11 30.28 -0.08 -13.40
N GLY A 12 29.23 -0.74 -13.90
CA GLY A 12 29.22 -2.19 -14.11
C GLY A 12 28.98 -3.03 -12.85
N PHE A 13 28.57 -2.41 -11.75
CA PHE A 13 28.21 -3.16 -10.53
C PHE A 13 26.81 -3.75 -10.65
N SER A 14 26.66 -5.02 -10.29
CA SER A 14 25.36 -5.69 -10.24
C SER A 14 24.58 -5.29 -8.97
N PRO A 15 23.32 -4.87 -9.10
CA PRO A 15 22.47 -4.60 -7.96
C PRO A 15 22.21 -5.89 -7.16
N ASN A 16 22.20 -5.79 -5.85
CA ASN A 16 21.68 -6.82 -4.95
C ASN A 16 20.25 -6.49 -4.49
N VAL A 17 19.63 -7.40 -3.73
CA VAL A 17 18.26 -7.21 -3.19
C VAL A 17 18.11 -5.88 -2.47
N ALA A 18 19.03 -5.54 -1.56
CA ALA A 18 18.97 -4.28 -0.82
C ALA A 18 18.99 -3.04 -1.73
N THR A 19 19.77 -3.09 -2.80
CA THR A 19 19.84 -2.03 -3.80
C THR A 19 18.51 -1.85 -4.54
N PHE A 20 17.87 -2.97 -4.93
CA PHE A 20 16.53 -2.94 -5.55
C PHE A 20 15.49 -2.38 -4.61
N LEU A 21 15.45 -2.80 -3.33
CA LEU A 21 14.52 -2.30 -2.33
C LEU A 21 14.65 -0.77 -2.15
N CYS A 22 15.87 -0.28 -2.02
CA CYS A 22 16.14 1.17 -1.93
C CYS A 22 15.71 1.92 -3.19
N GLY A 23 15.96 1.37 -4.36
CA GLY A 23 15.56 1.93 -5.66
C GLY A 23 14.05 2.00 -5.81
N MET A 24 13.34 0.91 -5.52
CA MET A 24 11.87 0.86 -5.58
C MET A 24 11.22 1.84 -4.61
N LYS A 25 11.69 1.87 -3.35
CA LYS A 25 11.21 2.83 -2.35
C LYS A 25 11.41 4.28 -2.82
N ALA A 26 12.56 4.58 -3.39
CA ALA A 26 12.83 5.90 -3.95
C ALA A 26 11.94 6.22 -5.15
N CYS A 27 11.69 5.27 -6.07
CA CYS A 27 10.78 5.45 -7.20
C CYS A 27 9.35 5.73 -6.74
N GLY A 28 8.84 4.96 -5.78
CA GLY A 28 7.51 5.18 -5.19
C GLY A 28 7.38 6.56 -4.54
N SER A 29 8.40 6.98 -3.77
CA SER A 29 8.39 8.28 -3.07
C SER A 29 8.35 9.48 -4.00
N VAL A 30 9.01 9.42 -5.16
CA VAL A 30 9.05 10.52 -6.14
C VAL A 30 8.18 10.24 -7.39
N ARG A 31 7.41 9.17 -7.37
CA ARG A 31 6.53 8.70 -8.45
C ARG A 31 7.25 8.55 -9.80
N ALA A 32 8.49 8.07 -9.78
CA ALA A 32 9.35 7.91 -10.96
C ALA A 32 9.09 6.57 -11.66
N ILE A 33 7.92 6.43 -12.29
CA ILE A 33 7.46 5.15 -12.87
C ILE A 33 8.40 4.57 -13.92
N GLY A 34 8.96 5.38 -14.82
CA GLY A 34 9.88 4.88 -15.86
C GLY A 34 11.11 4.19 -15.27
N LYS A 35 11.67 4.74 -14.17
CA LYS A 35 12.76 4.10 -13.42
C LYS A 35 12.28 2.85 -12.68
N GLY A 36 11.06 2.90 -12.12
CA GLY A 36 10.42 1.75 -11.48
C GLY A 36 10.26 0.56 -12.44
N GLN A 37 9.81 0.81 -13.67
CA GLN A 37 9.70 -0.22 -14.72
C GLN A 37 11.06 -0.80 -15.12
N SER A 38 12.10 0.03 -15.19
CA SER A 38 13.47 -0.43 -15.45
C SER A 38 13.99 -1.33 -14.32
N LEU A 39 13.69 -0.99 -13.05
CA LEU A 39 13.99 -1.83 -11.89
C LEU A 39 13.24 -3.16 -11.96
N HIS A 40 11.95 -3.15 -12.29
CA HIS A 40 11.14 -4.36 -12.45
C HIS A 40 11.72 -5.29 -13.53
N ALA A 41 12.08 -4.76 -14.69
CA ALA A 41 12.71 -5.54 -15.76
C ALA A 41 14.03 -6.16 -15.30
N ALA A 42 14.85 -5.44 -14.53
CA ALA A 42 16.10 -5.96 -13.97
C ALA A 42 15.86 -7.05 -12.92
N ILE A 43 14.84 -6.91 -12.07
CA ILE A 43 14.40 -7.89 -11.08
C ILE A 43 13.97 -9.19 -11.78
N ILE A 44 13.15 -9.11 -12.84
CA ILE A 44 12.75 -10.26 -13.65
C ILE A 44 13.98 -10.95 -14.26
N LYS A 45 14.89 -10.17 -14.87
CA LYS A 45 16.12 -10.70 -15.49
C LYS A 45 17.02 -11.44 -14.50
N GLN A 46 17.04 -11.02 -13.23
CA GLN A 46 17.79 -11.69 -12.17
C GLN A 46 17.04 -12.86 -11.52
N GLY A 47 15.76 -13.06 -11.85
CA GLY A 47 14.93 -14.15 -11.30
C GLY A 47 14.57 -13.99 -9.82
N ILE A 48 14.67 -12.78 -9.26
CA ILE A 48 14.46 -12.52 -7.82
C ILE A 48 13.06 -11.94 -7.50
N LEU A 49 12.15 -11.92 -8.47
CA LEU A 49 10.79 -11.37 -8.27
C LEU A 49 10.04 -12.05 -7.13
N MET A 50 10.23 -13.37 -7.01
CA MET A 50 9.53 -14.19 -6.01
C MET A 50 10.20 -14.17 -4.63
N GLU A 51 11.31 -13.45 -4.47
CA GLU A 51 11.95 -13.28 -3.18
C GLU A 51 11.17 -12.23 -2.36
N GLN A 52 10.79 -12.59 -1.14
CA GLN A 52 10.37 -11.59 -0.18
C GLN A 52 11.61 -10.86 0.34
N PRO A 53 11.57 -9.55 0.43
CA PRO A 53 10.50 -8.56 0.26
C PRO A 53 10.48 -7.87 -1.12
N VAL A 54 11.11 -8.44 -2.15
CA VAL A 54 11.22 -7.81 -3.48
C VAL A 54 9.85 -7.61 -4.12
N GLY A 55 9.04 -8.68 -4.15
CA GLY A 55 7.70 -8.64 -4.74
C GLY A 55 6.78 -7.63 -4.05
N SER A 56 6.72 -7.66 -2.72
CA SER A 56 5.90 -6.72 -1.93
C SER A 56 6.32 -5.26 -2.11
N SER A 57 7.64 -5.01 -2.19
CA SER A 57 8.16 -3.66 -2.47
C SER A 57 7.86 -3.20 -3.89
N LEU A 58 7.75 -4.12 -4.84
CA LEU A 58 7.36 -3.79 -6.21
C LEU A 58 5.88 -3.42 -6.29
N VAL A 59 5.01 -4.14 -5.57
CA VAL A 59 3.58 -3.78 -5.42
C VAL A 59 3.46 -2.38 -4.84
N ASP A 60 4.18 -2.06 -3.74
CA ASP A 60 4.18 -0.75 -3.10
C ASP A 60 4.66 0.36 -4.04
N MET A 61 5.73 0.12 -4.79
CA MET A 61 6.26 1.05 -5.78
C MET A 61 5.23 1.39 -6.86
N TYR A 62 4.58 0.37 -7.46
CA TYR A 62 3.57 0.60 -8.48
C TYR A 62 2.34 1.30 -7.93
N ALA A 63 1.84 0.88 -6.76
CA ALA A 63 0.70 1.53 -6.09
C ALA A 63 0.96 3.02 -5.84
N LYS A 64 2.13 3.37 -5.28
CA LYS A 64 2.56 4.76 -5.04
C LYS A 64 2.76 5.58 -6.30
N CYS A 65 3.24 4.96 -7.37
CA CYS A 65 3.33 5.61 -8.69
C CYS A 65 1.96 5.80 -9.35
N GLY A 66 0.90 5.18 -8.80
CA GLY A 66 -0.44 5.29 -9.34
C GLY A 66 -0.79 4.24 -10.40
N PHE A 67 0.03 3.23 -10.57
CA PHE A 67 -0.13 2.14 -11.55
C PHE A 67 -0.73 0.91 -10.88
N LEU A 68 -2.02 1.02 -10.49
CA LEU A 68 -2.72 -0.03 -9.72
C LEU A 68 -2.89 -1.34 -10.50
N VAL A 69 -3.06 -1.28 -11.81
CA VAL A 69 -3.18 -2.49 -12.64
C VAL A 69 -1.90 -3.31 -12.56
N GLU A 70 -0.76 -2.64 -12.71
CA GLU A 70 0.55 -3.28 -12.60
C GLU A 70 0.83 -3.77 -11.18
N ALA A 71 0.40 -3.00 -10.15
CA ALA A 71 0.49 -3.42 -8.76
C ALA A 71 -0.30 -4.72 -8.51
N CYS A 72 -1.55 -4.80 -8.99
CA CYS A 72 -2.38 -6.01 -8.90
C CYS A 72 -1.75 -7.18 -9.66
N ASN A 73 -1.25 -6.95 -10.88
CA ASN A 73 -0.60 -8.00 -11.67
C ASN A 73 0.62 -8.61 -10.96
N VAL A 74 1.43 -7.78 -10.30
CA VAL A 74 2.55 -8.27 -9.49
C VAL A 74 2.05 -9.01 -8.26
N PHE A 75 1.08 -8.44 -7.54
CA PHE A 75 0.48 -9.04 -6.34
C PHE A 75 -0.10 -10.43 -6.60
N ASP A 76 -0.79 -10.61 -7.73
CA ASP A 76 -1.39 -11.89 -8.11
C ASP A 76 -0.34 -12.97 -8.44
N GLN A 77 0.87 -12.56 -8.79
CA GLN A 77 1.99 -13.47 -9.07
C GLN A 77 2.78 -13.86 -7.81
N LEU A 78 2.56 -13.18 -6.67
CA LEU A 78 3.32 -13.47 -5.45
C LEU A 78 2.95 -14.86 -4.91
N PRO A 79 3.93 -15.73 -4.63
CA PRO A 79 3.67 -17.06 -4.07
C PRO A 79 3.20 -16.99 -2.61
N MET A 80 3.62 -15.95 -1.91
CA MET A 80 3.18 -15.61 -0.56
C MET A 80 2.95 -14.10 -0.50
N ARG A 81 1.79 -13.73 -0.02
CA ARG A 81 1.42 -12.34 0.22
C ARG A 81 1.67 -12.00 1.67
N ASP A 82 2.03 -10.76 1.95
CA ASP A 82 2.29 -10.26 3.28
C ASP A 82 1.47 -8.99 3.55
N ASP A 83 1.52 -8.50 4.78
CA ASP A 83 0.85 -7.27 5.21
C ASP A 83 1.30 -6.07 4.37
N VAL A 84 2.57 -6.00 3.95
CA VAL A 84 3.11 -4.92 3.13
C VAL A 84 2.43 -4.86 1.76
N SER A 85 2.30 -6.00 1.08
CA SER A 85 1.68 -6.07 -0.26
C SER A 85 0.19 -5.75 -0.22
N PHE A 86 -0.54 -6.26 0.78
CA PHE A 86 -1.95 -5.95 1.01
C PHE A 86 -2.15 -4.46 1.33
N ASN A 87 -1.39 -3.92 2.29
CA ASN A 87 -1.49 -2.52 2.69
C ASN A 87 -1.13 -1.57 1.53
N ALA A 88 -0.18 -1.93 0.68
CA ALA A 88 0.17 -1.18 -0.52
C ALA A 88 -1.00 -1.07 -1.52
N LEU A 89 -1.70 -2.19 -1.79
CA LEU A 89 -2.89 -2.17 -2.65
C LEU A 89 -4.03 -1.38 -2.04
N MET A 90 -4.34 -1.59 -0.76
CA MET A 90 -5.39 -0.86 -0.06
C MET A 90 -5.13 0.65 -0.06
N TRP A 91 -3.88 1.06 0.19
CA TRP A 91 -3.49 2.47 0.07
C TRP A 91 -3.72 2.99 -1.36
N GLY A 92 -3.33 2.24 -2.37
CA GLY A 92 -3.53 2.60 -3.78
C GLY A 92 -5.00 2.72 -4.16
N TYR A 93 -5.88 1.88 -3.63
CA TYR A 93 -7.32 1.97 -3.79
C TYR A 93 -7.89 3.19 -3.05
N ALA A 94 -7.44 3.44 -1.81
CA ALA A 94 -7.86 4.58 -1.01
C ALA A 94 -7.55 5.92 -1.69
N GLU A 95 -6.35 6.08 -2.26
CA GLU A 95 -5.96 7.28 -3.01
C GLU A 95 -6.88 7.58 -4.21
N ARG A 96 -7.63 6.59 -4.68
CA ARG A 96 -8.57 6.71 -5.80
C ARG A 96 -10.03 6.67 -5.40
N GLY A 97 -10.33 6.68 -4.11
CA GLY A 97 -11.69 6.59 -3.61
C GLY A 97 -12.38 5.27 -3.93
N LYS A 98 -11.61 4.17 -4.08
CA LYS A 98 -12.12 2.83 -4.36
C LYS A 98 -12.30 2.06 -3.06
N SER A 99 -13.31 2.47 -2.25
CA SER A 99 -13.55 1.90 -0.92
C SER A 99 -13.92 0.42 -0.97
N ILE A 100 -14.75 0.03 -1.95
CA ILE A 100 -15.19 -1.36 -2.12
C ILE A 100 -14.01 -2.30 -2.41
N GLU A 101 -13.11 -1.89 -3.31
CA GLU A 101 -11.92 -2.68 -3.64
C GLU A 101 -10.95 -2.78 -2.46
N ALA A 102 -10.80 -1.68 -1.70
CA ALA A 102 -9.98 -1.68 -0.49
C ALA A 102 -10.53 -2.65 0.58
N LEU A 103 -11.85 -2.68 0.77
CA LEU A 103 -12.52 -3.60 1.69
C LEU A 103 -12.35 -5.06 1.28
N LYS A 104 -12.57 -5.37 -0.01
CA LYS A 104 -12.34 -6.73 -0.54
C LYS A 104 -10.90 -7.18 -0.34
N CYS A 105 -9.95 -6.26 -0.47
CA CYS A 105 -8.55 -6.52 -0.21
C CYS A 105 -8.28 -6.86 1.27
N MET A 106 -8.93 -6.16 2.22
CA MET A 106 -8.86 -6.47 3.65
C MET A 106 -9.52 -7.82 4.00
N GLU A 107 -10.66 -8.13 3.39
CA GLU A 107 -11.32 -9.43 3.57
C GLU A 107 -10.40 -10.57 3.10
N GLN A 108 -9.79 -10.41 1.93
CA GLN A 108 -8.84 -11.41 1.41
C GLN A 108 -7.61 -11.54 2.31
N MET A 109 -7.04 -10.43 2.81
CA MET A 109 -5.94 -10.43 3.78
C MET A 109 -6.29 -11.29 5.00
N SER A 110 -7.51 -11.11 5.53
CA SER A 110 -8.01 -11.88 6.68
C SER A 110 -8.21 -13.38 6.35
N LEU A 111 -8.71 -13.70 5.15
CA LEU A 111 -8.89 -15.08 4.67
C LEU A 111 -7.54 -15.80 4.50
N GLU A 112 -6.50 -15.08 4.14
CA GLU A 112 -5.13 -15.61 4.05
C GLU A 112 -4.43 -15.68 5.42
N GLY A 113 -5.14 -15.37 6.52
CA GLY A 113 -4.65 -15.47 7.89
C GLY A 113 -3.74 -14.31 8.32
N ILE A 114 -3.68 -13.22 7.51
CA ILE A 114 -2.91 -12.04 7.86
C ILE A 114 -3.83 -11.09 8.63
N VAL A 115 -3.36 -10.65 9.80
CA VAL A 115 -4.16 -9.83 10.71
C VAL A 115 -4.11 -8.36 10.27
N PRO A 116 -5.28 -7.72 9.98
CA PRO A 116 -5.33 -6.28 9.72
C PRO A 116 -4.79 -5.45 10.88
N ASP A 117 -3.94 -4.50 10.58
CA ASP A 117 -3.28 -3.60 11.52
C ASP A 117 -3.75 -2.14 11.39
N GLY A 118 -3.12 -1.23 12.13
CA GLY A 118 -3.43 0.21 12.08
C GLY A 118 -3.27 0.81 10.67
N VAL A 119 -2.31 0.34 9.88
CA VAL A 119 -2.09 0.80 8.49
C VAL A 119 -3.24 0.35 7.59
N THR A 120 -3.72 -0.88 7.78
CA THR A 120 -4.88 -1.45 7.09
C THR A 120 -6.13 -0.59 7.35
N PHE A 121 -6.48 -0.39 8.63
CA PHE A 121 -7.67 0.39 9.00
C PHE A 121 -7.57 1.85 8.57
N SER A 122 -6.40 2.46 8.71
CA SER A 122 -6.14 3.82 8.24
C SER A 122 -6.42 3.99 6.74
N SER A 123 -5.98 3.04 5.92
CA SER A 123 -6.21 3.07 4.46
C SER A 123 -7.70 2.96 4.12
N ILE A 124 -8.44 2.09 4.80
CA ILE A 124 -9.88 1.90 4.54
C ILE A 124 -10.71 3.10 5.01
N LEU A 125 -10.44 3.62 6.21
CA LEU A 125 -11.10 4.83 6.71
C LEU A 125 -10.89 6.02 5.76
N LYS A 126 -9.68 6.18 5.24
CA LYS A 126 -9.37 7.19 4.21
C LYS A 126 -10.20 6.96 2.94
N ALA A 127 -10.32 5.72 2.48
CA ALA A 127 -11.12 5.39 1.31
C ALA A 127 -12.60 5.77 1.52
N CYS A 128 -13.20 5.36 2.66
CA CYS A 128 -14.58 5.69 3.03
C CYS A 128 -14.80 7.20 3.11
N GLY A 129 -13.89 7.94 3.76
CA GLY A 129 -13.96 9.40 3.86
C GLY A 129 -13.84 10.10 2.50
N THR A 130 -13.09 9.53 1.56
CA THR A 130 -12.95 10.11 0.22
C THR A 130 -14.23 10.02 -0.61
N VAL A 131 -15.00 8.93 -0.46
CA VAL A 131 -16.29 8.73 -1.17
C VAL A 131 -17.51 9.17 -0.36
N GLY A 132 -17.33 9.52 0.91
CA GLY A 132 -18.44 9.89 1.81
C GLY A 132 -19.27 8.69 2.27
N ASP A 133 -18.70 7.48 2.27
CA ASP A 133 -19.40 6.27 2.72
C ASP A 133 -19.34 6.15 4.24
N ILE A 134 -20.24 6.87 4.90
CA ILE A 134 -20.30 6.92 6.36
C ILE A 134 -20.76 5.59 6.97
N GLN A 135 -21.63 4.85 6.31
CA GLN A 135 -22.11 3.57 6.84
C GLN A 135 -20.93 2.59 6.98
N GLN A 136 -20.17 2.40 5.92
CA GLN A 136 -19.00 1.55 5.93
C GLN A 136 -17.93 2.07 6.89
N GLY A 137 -17.75 3.39 6.95
CA GLY A 137 -16.85 4.03 7.91
C GLY A 137 -17.19 3.73 9.37
N GLN A 138 -18.48 3.71 9.74
CA GLN A 138 -18.95 3.37 11.08
C GLN A 138 -18.75 1.87 11.41
N GLU A 139 -18.94 0.99 10.45
CA GLU A 139 -18.65 -0.44 10.61
C GLU A 139 -17.15 -0.66 10.90
N ILE A 140 -16.28 -0.01 10.14
CA ILE A 140 -14.83 -0.03 10.36
C ILE A 140 -14.44 0.60 11.68
N HIS A 141 -15.07 1.72 12.08
CA HIS A 141 -14.84 2.33 13.40
C HIS A 141 -15.16 1.34 14.53
N SER A 142 -16.28 0.62 14.44
CA SER A 142 -16.64 -0.40 15.42
C SER A 142 -15.58 -1.51 15.53
N GLU A 143 -14.97 -1.89 14.42
CA GLU A 143 -13.89 -2.90 14.42
C GLU A 143 -12.57 -2.33 14.99
N VAL A 144 -12.27 -1.06 14.71
CA VAL A 144 -11.13 -0.33 15.30
C VAL A 144 -11.25 -0.30 16.84
N VAL A 145 -12.43 0.01 17.37
CA VAL A 145 -12.70 0.02 18.83
C VAL A 145 -12.51 -1.37 19.43
N LYS A 146 -13.08 -2.41 18.83
CA LYS A 146 -12.91 -3.80 19.30
C LYS A 146 -11.43 -4.21 19.40
N ARG A 147 -10.59 -3.67 18.54
CA ARG A 147 -9.15 -3.95 18.50
C ARG A 147 -8.30 -2.97 19.32
N SER A 148 -8.94 -1.99 19.99
CA SER A 148 -8.29 -0.92 20.76
C SER A 148 -7.27 -0.11 19.94
N LEU A 149 -7.59 0.12 18.67
CA LEU A 149 -6.74 0.87 17.72
C LEU A 149 -7.12 2.36 17.60
N GLU A 150 -8.14 2.83 18.31
CA GLU A 150 -8.58 4.23 18.28
C GLU A 150 -7.51 5.22 18.78
N ARG A 151 -6.54 4.75 19.57
CA ARG A 151 -5.41 5.56 20.05
C ARG A 151 -4.22 5.59 19.08
N ASP A 152 -4.26 4.81 18.03
CA ASP A 152 -3.27 4.92 16.97
C ASP A 152 -3.44 6.27 16.26
N VAL A 153 -2.35 7.02 16.13
CA VAL A 153 -2.38 8.40 15.61
C VAL A 153 -2.92 8.46 14.18
N PHE A 154 -2.58 7.48 13.35
CA PHE A 154 -3.03 7.44 11.95
C PHE A 154 -4.48 7.02 11.85
N VAL A 155 -4.90 6.02 12.62
CA VAL A 155 -6.29 5.53 12.67
C VAL A 155 -7.20 6.64 13.22
N GLY A 156 -6.84 7.22 14.37
CA GLY A 156 -7.59 8.32 14.99
C GLY A 156 -7.73 9.53 14.06
N GLY A 157 -6.63 9.94 13.40
CA GLY A 157 -6.65 11.03 12.43
C GLY A 157 -7.58 10.76 11.23
N ASN A 158 -7.60 9.53 10.71
CA ASN A 158 -8.51 9.18 9.60
C ASN A 158 -9.96 9.01 10.05
N LEU A 159 -10.22 8.62 11.31
CA LEU A 159 -11.59 8.63 11.88
C LEU A 159 -12.13 10.05 11.96
N VAL A 160 -11.36 10.99 12.49
CA VAL A 160 -11.74 12.41 12.52
C VAL A 160 -12.01 12.92 11.10
N ASP A 161 -11.12 12.68 10.15
CA ASP A 161 -11.26 13.10 8.75
C ASP A 161 -12.52 12.51 8.09
N LEU A 162 -12.82 11.22 8.33
CA LEU A 162 -14.03 10.55 7.87
C LEU A 162 -15.29 11.29 8.36
N TYR A 163 -15.43 11.48 9.68
CA TYR A 163 -16.62 12.09 10.25
C TYR A 163 -16.79 13.56 9.83
N VAL A 164 -15.69 14.32 9.75
CA VAL A 164 -15.70 15.70 9.26
C VAL A 164 -16.16 15.76 7.80
N LYS A 165 -15.63 14.92 6.93
CA LYS A 165 -16.01 14.86 5.50
C LYS A 165 -17.46 14.44 5.30
N CYS A 166 -18.00 13.60 6.19
CA CYS A 166 -19.40 13.18 6.16
C CYS A 166 -20.33 14.16 6.88
N GLY A 167 -19.85 15.30 7.40
CA GLY A 167 -20.66 16.31 8.07
C GLY A 167 -21.07 15.98 9.51
N LEU A 168 -20.49 14.95 10.10
CA LEU A 168 -20.79 14.45 11.45
C LEU A 168 -19.77 14.99 12.46
N HIS A 169 -19.75 16.32 12.63
CA HIS A 169 -18.74 17.01 13.45
C HIS A 169 -18.80 16.67 14.95
N LYS A 170 -19.94 16.20 15.45
CA LYS A 170 -20.09 15.82 16.87
C LYS A 170 -19.43 14.50 17.19
N GLU A 171 -19.42 13.59 16.23
CA GLU A 171 -18.83 12.27 16.32
C GLU A 171 -17.31 12.28 16.05
N ALA A 172 -16.79 13.40 15.56
CA ALA A 172 -15.35 13.61 15.30
C ALA A 172 -14.56 14.01 16.58
N HIS A 173 -15.23 14.17 17.74
CA HIS A 173 -14.66 14.47 19.05
C HIS A 173 -14.68 13.22 19.93
#